data_4f75f1bffaf5e478d7440d341252eb77
#
_entry.id   4f75f1bffaf5e478d7440d341252eb77
#
_cell.length_a   1.000
_cell.length_b   1.000
_cell.length_c   1.000
_cell.angle_alpha   90.00
_cell.angle_beta   90.00
_cell.angle_gamma   90.00
#
_symmetry.space_group_name_H-M   'P 1'
#
loop_
_entity.id
_entity.type
_entity.pdbx_description
1 polymer ?
#
loop_
_entity_poly.entity_id
_entity_poly.type
_entity_poly.pdbx_seq_one_letter_code
_entity_poly.pdbx_strand_id
1 'polypeptide(L)'
;MTYSISRSAALAGAAALALGLTACAPMTMPGASAGWQPLFDGATLNGWKRVGDGNWRVEGGAIVADGKGKDNGFLVTPQSYKDFEIRAEFWSSPDANSGIFVRCADPTTITDENCYEANIFDTRPEPKYGTGAIVKVAEVNPMPKTNGGWNTYLVTARGTELTLVFNGVQTVKVNDSKLASGPIALQYAAGVVKFRKVEIRAL
;
A
#
# COMPACT_ATOMS: atom_id res chain seq x y z
N MET A 1 -47.95 64.16 -53.33
CA MET A 1 -47.56 62.75 -53.36
C MET A 1 -46.20 62.64 -52.69
N THR A 2 -46.19 62.32 -51.46
CA THR A 2 -44.96 62.21 -50.65
C THR A 2 -44.92 60.76 -50.05
N TYR A 3 -43.96 59.95 -50.51
CA TYR A 3 -43.69 58.60 -49.98
C TYR A 3 -42.78 58.69 -48.78
N SER A 4 -43.24 58.17 -47.65
CA SER A 4 -42.47 58.01 -46.44
C SER A 4 -41.83 56.66 -46.45
N ILE A 5 -40.48 56.58 -46.27
CA ILE A 5 -39.72 55.33 -46.15
C ILE A 5 -39.43 55.08 -44.67
N SER A 6 -40.04 54.05 -44.13
CA SER A 6 -39.78 53.57 -42.76
C SER A 6 -38.50 52.72 -42.74
N ARG A 7 -37.54 53.09 -41.88
CA ARG A 7 -36.32 52.29 -41.59
C ARG A 7 -36.56 51.40 -40.36
N SER A 8 -36.61 50.10 -40.61
CA SER A 8 -36.60 49.12 -39.53
C SER A 8 -35.17 48.84 -39.03
N ALA A 9 -34.91 49.10 -37.75
CA ALA A 9 -33.65 48.76 -37.08
C ALA A 9 -33.71 47.31 -36.62
N ALA A 10 -32.74 46.47 -37.08
CA ALA A 10 -32.55 45.13 -36.62
C ALA A 10 -31.62 45.13 -35.40
N LEU A 11 -32.15 44.68 -34.25
CA LEU A 11 -31.31 44.38 -33.04
C LEU A 11 -30.62 43.03 -33.25
N ALA A 12 -29.31 43.04 -33.31
CA ALA A 12 -28.50 41.84 -33.22
C ALA A 12 -28.30 41.47 -31.74
N GLY A 13 -28.91 40.40 -31.30
CA GLY A 13 -28.72 39.80 -29.99
C GLY A 13 -27.43 38.95 -29.96
N ALA A 14 -26.44 39.37 -29.17
CA ALA A 14 -25.25 38.56 -28.91
C ALA A 14 -25.58 37.49 -27.84
N ALA A 15 -25.61 36.24 -28.24
CA ALA A 15 -25.69 35.10 -27.30
C ALA A 15 -24.29 34.83 -26.74
N ALA A 16 -24.07 35.11 -25.46
CA ALA A 16 -22.86 34.70 -24.74
C ALA A 16 -22.97 33.21 -24.38
N LEU A 17 -22.15 32.36 -25.00
CA LEU A 17 -21.94 30.98 -24.58
C LEU A 17 -21.10 30.97 -23.29
N ALA A 18 -21.70 30.69 -22.16
CA ALA A 18 -20.98 30.37 -20.93
C ALA A 18 -20.43 28.93 -21.01
N LEU A 19 -19.10 28.79 -21.21
CA LEU A 19 -18.42 27.50 -21.02
C LEU A 19 -18.40 27.21 -19.53
N GLY A 20 -19.23 26.28 -19.09
CA GLY A 20 -19.19 25.71 -17.75
C GLY A 20 -17.94 24.85 -17.60
N LEU A 21 -16.96 25.33 -16.85
CA LEU A 21 -15.86 24.50 -16.34
C LEU A 21 -16.44 23.53 -15.30
N THR A 22 -16.70 22.29 -15.71
CA THR A 22 -16.98 21.20 -14.78
C THR A 22 -15.70 20.89 -14.02
N ALA A 23 -15.55 21.42 -12.81
CA ALA A 23 -14.52 21.01 -11.88
C ALA A 23 -14.79 19.52 -11.53
N CYS A 24 -13.87 18.63 -11.91
CA CYS A 24 -13.85 17.27 -11.41
C CYS A 24 -13.60 17.31 -9.90
N ALA A 25 -14.65 17.16 -9.10
CA ALA A 25 -14.51 16.93 -7.68
C ALA A 25 -13.79 15.59 -7.46
N PRO A 26 -12.82 15.52 -6.54
CA PRO A 26 -12.20 14.25 -6.22
C PRO A 26 -13.26 13.29 -5.68
N MET A 27 -13.39 12.11 -6.31
CA MET A 27 -14.24 11.04 -5.80
C MET A 27 -13.66 10.57 -4.47
N THR A 28 -14.26 10.97 -3.36
CA THR A 28 -14.00 10.38 -2.05
C THR A 28 -14.59 8.97 -2.03
N MET A 29 -13.72 7.97 -1.99
CA MET A 29 -14.11 6.57 -1.82
C MET A 29 -14.85 6.41 -0.48
N PRO A 30 -16.05 5.78 -0.44
CA PRO A 30 -16.76 5.53 0.81
C PRO A 30 -15.96 4.55 1.67
N GLY A 31 -15.51 4.99 2.83
CA GLY A 31 -14.83 4.14 3.83
C GLY A 31 -13.39 4.53 4.19
N ALA A 32 -12.81 5.59 3.63
CA ALA A 32 -11.53 6.10 4.11
C ALA A 32 -11.71 6.68 5.52
N SER A 33 -11.19 5.99 6.54
CA SER A 33 -11.02 6.58 7.87
C SER A 33 -10.10 7.80 7.76
N ALA A 34 -10.40 8.87 8.53
CA ALA A 34 -9.70 10.16 8.41
C ALA A 34 -8.18 10.02 8.33
N GLY A 35 -7.58 10.49 7.24
CA GLY A 35 -6.14 10.51 6.98
C GLY A 35 -5.56 9.24 6.31
N TRP A 36 -6.27 8.12 6.26
CA TRP A 36 -5.82 6.92 5.57
C TRP A 36 -6.11 6.97 4.08
N GLN A 37 -5.11 6.62 3.28
CA GLN A 37 -5.19 6.53 1.82
C GLN A 37 -5.01 5.07 1.39
N PRO A 38 -5.88 4.52 0.53
CA PRO A 38 -5.72 3.16 0.05
C PRO A 38 -4.52 3.06 -0.90
N LEU A 39 -3.65 2.09 -0.68
CA LEU A 39 -2.62 1.63 -1.61
C LEU A 39 -3.14 0.51 -2.51
N PHE A 40 -4.27 -0.09 -2.14
CA PHE A 40 -4.97 -1.12 -2.91
C PHE A 40 -6.46 -0.78 -2.97
N ASP A 41 -7.01 -0.74 -4.18
CA ASP A 41 -8.39 -0.36 -4.47
C ASP A 41 -9.41 -1.51 -4.30
N GLY A 42 -8.94 -2.72 -3.96
CA GLY A 42 -9.76 -3.92 -3.85
C GLY A 42 -10.04 -4.63 -5.19
N ALA A 43 -9.61 -4.07 -6.33
CA ALA A 43 -9.99 -4.56 -7.65
C ALA A 43 -8.81 -4.73 -8.62
N THR A 44 -7.77 -3.89 -8.51
CA THR A 44 -6.65 -3.86 -9.47
C THR A 44 -5.30 -3.78 -8.77
N LEU A 45 -4.22 -4.10 -9.50
CA LEU A 45 -2.84 -3.86 -9.05
C LEU A 45 -2.30 -2.50 -9.56
N ASN A 46 -3.18 -1.60 -9.99
CA ASN A 46 -2.79 -0.26 -10.37
C ASN A 46 -2.09 0.45 -9.20
N GLY A 47 -1.03 1.20 -9.48
CA GLY A 47 -0.23 1.83 -8.43
C GLY A 47 0.86 0.93 -7.83
N TRP A 48 1.00 -0.31 -8.30
CA TRP A 48 2.07 -1.22 -7.90
C TRP A 48 2.97 -1.58 -9.06
N LYS A 49 4.28 -1.63 -8.81
CA LYS A 49 5.29 -2.16 -9.73
C LYS A 49 5.65 -3.58 -9.30
N ARG A 50 5.73 -4.50 -10.27
CA ARG A 50 6.20 -5.86 -10.03
C ARG A 50 7.73 -5.89 -10.10
N VAL A 51 8.36 -6.53 -9.11
CA VAL A 51 9.80 -6.82 -9.05
C VAL A 51 9.95 -8.30 -8.75
N GLY A 52 10.80 -9.01 -9.50
CA GLY A 52 10.93 -10.47 -9.39
C GLY A 52 9.75 -11.23 -10.03
N ASP A 53 9.58 -12.51 -9.67
CA ASP A 53 8.73 -13.48 -10.37
C ASP A 53 7.53 -13.98 -9.53
N GLY A 54 6.93 -13.12 -8.73
CA GLY A 54 5.72 -13.46 -7.97
C GLY A 54 4.47 -13.57 -8.85
N ASN A 55 3.67 -14.62 -8.70
CA ASN A 55 2.37 -14.76 -9.37
C ASN A 55 1.30 -13.90 -8.70
N TRP A 56 1.42 -12.59 -8.87
CA TRP A 56 0.53 -11.59 -8.28
C TRP A 56 -0.75 -11.42 -9.09
N ARG A 57 -1.91 -11.49 -8.44
CA ARG A 57 -3.23 -11.23 -9.02
C ARG A 57 -4.19 -10.66 -7.98
N VAL A 58 -5.33 -10.20 -8.44
CA VAL A 58 -6.46 -9.84 -7.55
C VAL A 58 -7.51 -10.92 -7.64
N GLU A 59 -7.97 -11.41 -6.48
CA GLU A 59 -8.97 -12.44 -6.36
C GLU A 59 -9.80 -12.21 -5.08
N GLY A 60 -11.13 -12.18 -5.21
CA GLY A 60 -12.02 -11.99 -4.07
C GLY A 60 -11.79 -10.71 -3.25
N GLY A 61 -11.40 -9.61 -3.92
CA GLY A 61 -11.11 -8.33 -3.24
C GLY A 61 -9.77 -8.29 -2.49
N ALA A 62 -8.88 -9.24 -2.76
CA ALA A 62 -7.55 -9.28 -2.17
C ALA A 62 -6.45 -9.41 -3.24
N ILE A 63 -5.29 -8.85 -2.97
CA ILE A 63 -4.04 -9.18 -3.66
C ILE A 63 -3.66 -10.59 -3.23
N VAL A 64 -3.39 -11.48 -4.18
CA VAL A 64 -3.00 -12.86 -3.93
C VAL A 64 -1.69 -13.16 -4.63
N ALA A 65 -0.79 -13.86 -3.95
CA ALA A 65 0.38 -14.48 -4.55
C ALA A 65 0.53 -15.92 -4.11
N ASP A 66 0.99 -16.77 -5.03
CA ASP A 66 1.22 -18.20 -4.79
C ASP A 66 2.41 -18.74 -5.60
N GLY A 67 2.76 -20.02 -5.40
CA GLY A 67 3.94 -20.71 -5.89
C GLY A 67 4.04 -20.97 -7.40
N LYS A 68 3.36 -20.21 -8.24
CA LYS A 68 3.50 -20.34 -9.69
C LYS A 68 4.67 -19.54 -10.25
N GLY A 69 5.29 -18.66 -9.45
CA GLY A 69 6.57 -18.01 -9.77
C GLY A 69 7.75 -18.92 -9.39
N LYS A 70 8.90 -18.73 -10.03
CA LYS A 70 10.12 -19.51 -9.76
C LYS A 70 10.95 -18.94 -8.62
N ASP A 71 10.85 -17.62 -8.39
CA ASP A 71 11.65 -16.85 -7.44
C ASP A 71 10.77 -15.94 -6.58
N ASN A 72 11.39 -15.28 -5.62
CA ASN A 72 10.75 -14.24 -4.82
C ASN A 72 10.19 -13.14 -5.70
N GLY A 73 9.03 -12.62 -5.34
CA GLY A 73 8.39 -11.52 -6.03
C GLY A 73 7.88 -10.45 -5.08
N PHE A 74 7.84 -9.22 -5.59
CA PHE A 74 7.38 -8.07 -4.82
C PHE A 74 6.40 -7.22 -5.61
N LEU A 75 5.44 -6.63 -4.91
CA LEU A 75 4.69 -5.47 -5.37
C LEU A 75 5.23 -4.24 -4.65
N VAL A 76 5.75 -3.27 -5.40
CA VAL A 76 6.46 -2.11 -4.88
C VAL A 76 5.69 -0.84 -5.22
N THR A 77 5.48 0.06 -4.23
CA THR A 77 4.87 1.36 -4.48
C THR A 77 5.82 2.25 -5.30
N PRO A 78 5.32 3.06 -6.25
CA PRO A 78 6.16 4.01 -6.99
C PRO A 78 6.60 5.21 -6.14
N GLN A 79 5.88 5.52 -5.05
CA GLN A 79 6.18 6.59 -4.13
C GLN A 79 7.09 6.12 -2.99
N SER A 80 7.93 7.04 -2.49
CA SER A 80 8.70 6.87 -1.26
C SER A 80 8.01 7.58 -0.10
N TYR A 81 8.12 6.99 1.09
CA TYR A 81 7.53 7.50 2.32
C TYR A 81 8.61 7.65 3.39
N LYS A 82 8.50 8.69 4.21
CA LYS A 82 9.45 8.99 5.30
C LYS A 82 8.84 8.65 6.66
N ASP A 83 7.89 9.47 7.10
CA ASP A 83 7.17 9.28 8.36
C ASP A 83 5.72 8.93 8.04
N PHE A 84 5.31 7.73 8.45
CA PHE A 84 4.02 7.18 8.05
C PHE A 84 3.59 6.03 8.96
N GLU A 85 2.34 5.67 8.83
CA GLU A 85 1.80 4.37 9.23
C GLU A 85 1.26 3.65 8.00
N ILE A 86 1.56 2.36 7.89
CA ILE A 86 0.89 1.45 6.96
C ILE A 86 0.14 0.39 7.74
N ARG A 87 -1.11 0.16 7.38
CA ARG A 87 -1.91 -0.96 7.88
C ARG A 87 -2.32 -1.87 6.72
N ALA A 88 -2.36 -3.16 7.00
CA ALA A 88 -2.84 -4.16 6.06
C ALA A 88 -3.52 -5.31 6.80
N GLU A 89 -4.58 -5.87 6.20
CA GLU A 89 -5.04 -7.20 6.55
C GLU A 89 -4.32 -8.21 5.66
N PHE A 90 -3.80 -9.28 6.24
CA PHE A 90 -3.15 -10.35 5.49
C PHE A 90 -3.62 -11.74 5.95
N TRP A 91 -3.57 -12.68 5.04
CA TRP A 91 -3.78 -14.10 5.27
C TRP A 91 -2.59 -14.86 4.70
N SER A 92 -2.10 -15.88 5.40
CA SER A 92 -0.98 -16.70 4.95
C SER A 92 -1.28 -18.18 5.15
N SER A 93 -0.82 -19.02 4.20
CA SER A 93 -0.79 -20.48 4.41
C SER A 93 0.27 -20.83 5.46
N PRO A 94 0.21 -22.04 6.09
CA PRO A 94 1.17 -22.43 7.12
C PRO A 94 2.63 -22.45 6.67
N ASP A 95 2.87 -22.68 5.39
CA ASP A 95 4.18 -22.72 4.72
C ASP A 95 4.58 -21.40 4.07
N ALA A 96 3.79 -20.33 4.27
CA ALA A 96 4.07 -19.05 3.65
C ALA A 96 5.33 -18.40 4.21
N ASN A 97 6.09 -17.79 3.30
CA ASN A 97 7.13 -16.81 3.59
C ASN A 97 6.80 -15.53 2.84
N SER A 98 6.57 -14.46 3.59
CA SER A 98 6.11 -13.17 3.09
C SER A 98 6.50 -12.05 4.07
N GLY A 99 6.20 -10.80 3.72
CA GLY A 99 6.45 -9.65 4.58
C GLY A 99 5.93 -8.35 3.97
N ILE A 100 5.89 -7.32 4.81
CA ILE A 100 5.71 -5.93 4.41
C ILE A 100 7.03 -5.22 4.60
N PHE A 101 7.64 -4.80 3.50
CA PHE A 101 8.91 -4.08 3.48
C PHE A 101 8.65 -2.58 3.44
N VAL A 102 9.38 -1.81 4.23
CA VAL A 102 9.22 -0.36 4.31
C VAL A 102 10.57 0.34 4.23
N ARG A 103 10.55 1.60 3.75
CA ARG A 103 11.74 2.45 3.58
C ARG A 103 12.85 1.78 2.77
N CYS A 104 12.50 1.09 1.67
CA CYS A 104 13.47 0.42 0.82
C CYS A 104 14.39 1.45 0.14
N ALA A 105 15.71 1.26 0.23
CA ALA A 105 16.69 2.17 -0.37
C ALA A 105 16.75 2.05 -1.90
N ASP A 106 16.46 0.87 -2.45
CA ASP A 106 16.40 0.59 -3.88
C ASP A 106 15.05 -0.05 -4.24
N PRO A 107 14.22 0.62 -5.09
CA PRO A 107 12.93 0.08 -5.50
C PRO A 107 13.01 -1.09 -6.47
N THR A 108 14.19 -1.42 -6.99
CA THR A 108 14.41 -2.50 -7.97
C THR A 108 15.02 -3.75 -7.35
N THR A 109 15.60 -3.62 -6.16
CA THR A 109 16.24 -4.71 -5.41
C THR A 109 15.74 -4.71 -3.98
N ILE A 110 14.74 -5.52 -3.67
CA ILE A 110 14.13 -5.58 -2.35
C ILE A 110 14.75 -6.72 -1.54
N THR A 111 15.38 -6.36 -0.42
CA THR A 111 16.03 -7.29 0.52
C THR A 111 15.86 -6.80 1.95
N ASP A 112 16.05 -7.69 2.94
CA ASP A 112 16.12 -7.35 4.36
C ASP A 112 17.38 -6.54 4.76
N GLU A 113 18.32 -6.36 3.82
CA GLU A 113 19.50 -5.52 4.02
C GLU A 113 19.26 -4.05 3.63
N ASN A 114 18.37 -3.81 2.64
CA ASN A 114 18.09 -2.47 2.13
C ASN A 114 16.66 -1.99 2.38
N CYS A 115 15.88 -2.73 3.17
CA CYS A 115 14.56 -2.38 3.66
C CYS A 115 14.42 -2.77 5.13
N TYR A 116 13.37 -2.29 5.81
CA TYR A 116 12.87 -2.88 7.04
C TYR A 116 11.74 -3.85 6.72
N GLU A 117 11.91 -5.13 7.04
CA GLU A 117 10.95 -6.20 6.75
C GLU A 117 10.11 -6.53 7.98
N ALA A 118 8.83 -6.15 8.00
CA ALA A 118 7.84 -6.70 8.93
C ALA A 118 7.43 -8.10 8.46
N ASN A 119 8.00 -9.13 9.09
CA ASN A 119 7.99 -10.51 8.60
C ASN A 119 6.67 -11.24 8.82
N ILE A 120 6.30 -12.08 7.87
CA ILE A 120 5.18 -13.03 7.89
C ILE A 120 5.73 -14.42 7.57
N PHE A 121 6.26 -15.12 8.57
CA PHE A 121 6.87 -16.44 8.40
C PHE A 121 6.78 -17.25 9.70
N ASP A 122 5.71 -18.01 9.87
CA ASP A 122 5.40 -18.77 11.10
C ASP A 122 6.36 -19.94 11.37
N THR A 123 6.99 -20.47 10.32
CA THR A 123 7.90 -21.62 10.39
C THR A 123 9.37 -21.23 10.17
N ARG A 124 9.69 -19.93 10.34
CA ARG A 124 11.08 -19.46 10.19
C ARG A 124 12.02 -20.26 11.11
N PRO A 125 13.18 -20.76 10.58
CA PRO A 125 14.16 -21.49 11.38
C PRO A 125 14.71 -20.70 12.58
N GLU A 126 14.77 -19.36 12.46
CA GLU A 126 15.08 -18.45 13.56
C GLU A 126 13.79 -17.75 14.04
N PRO A 127 13.06 -18.35 15.01
CA PRO A 127 11.73 -17.86 15.40
C PRO A 127 11.70 -16.40 15.89
N LYS A 128 12.81 -15.92 16.47
CA LYS A 128 12.97 -14.55 16.94
C LYS A 128 12.80 -13.50 15.81
N TYR A 129 13.04 -13.89 14.56
CA TYR A 129 12.81 -13.08 13.36
C TYR A 129 11.63 -13.57 12.51
N GLY A 130 10.77 -14.42 13.06
CA GLY A 130 9.54 -14.89 12.40
C GLY A 130 8.46 -13.83 12.36
N THR A 131 7.20 -14.28 12.24
CA THR A 131 6.03 -13.40 12.20
C THR A 131 6.03 -12.41 13.37
N GLY A 132 5.85 -11.14 13.08
CA GLY A 132 5.82 -10.08 14.10
C GLY A 132 7.16 -9.46 14.44
N ALA A 133 8.27 -9.89 13.83
CA ALA A 133 9.59 -9.27 13.96
C ALA A 133 9.87 -8.26 12.85
N ILE A 134 10.88 -7.41 13.05
CA ILE A 134 11.56 -6.71 11.95
C ILE A 134 12.89 -7.44 11.71
N VAL A 135 13.00 -8.11 10.57
CA VAL A 135 14.11 -9.04 10.28
C VAL A 135 15.47 -8.36 10.44
N LYS A 136 16.39 -9.00 11.20
CA LYS A 136 17.74 -8.52 11.51
C LYS A 136 17.82 -7.18 12.27
N VAL A 137 16.68 -6.57 12.62
CA VAL A 137 16.62 -5.27 13.30
C VAL A 137 16.02 -5.40 14.69
N ALA A 138 14.88 -6.09 14.81
CA ALA A 138 14.23 -6.26 16.10
C ALA A 138 13.54 -7.62 16.21
N GLU A 139 13.89 -8.34 17.27
CA GLU A 139 13.37 -9.67 17.58
C GLU A 139 11.94 -9.61 18.15
N VAL A 140 11.17 -10.65 17.91
CA VAL A 140 9.86 -10.85 18.55
C VAL A 140 9.93 -11.98 19.56
N ASN A 141 9.33 -11.78 20.75
CA ASN A 141 9.24 -12.84 21.77
C ASN A 141 8.02 -12.59 22.68
N PRO A 142 7.05 -13.54 22.76
CA PRO A 142 6.94 -14.73 21.91
C PRO A 142 6.53 -14.37 20.47
N MET A 143 6.92 -15.20 19.50
CA MET A 143 6.49 -15.06 18.11
C MET A 143 5.00 -15.43 17.99
N PRO A 144 4.13 -14.52 17.51
CA PRO A 144 2.73 -14.83 17.26
C PRO A 144 2.59 -15.78 16.07
N LYS A 145 1.40 -16.38 15.92
CA LYS A 145 1.05 -17.26 14.80
C LYS A 145 -0.13 -16.70 14.02
N THR A 146 -0.10 -16.86 12.70
CA THR A 146 -1.18 -16.40 11.81
C THR A 146 -2.42 -17.29 11.87
N ASN A 147 -2.27 -18.54 12.29
CA ASN A 147 -3.34 -19.53 12.53
C ASN A 147 -4.32 -19.71 11.34
N GLY A 148 -3.88 -19.45 10.11
CA GLY A 148 -4.70 -19.60 8.90
C GLY A 148 -5.90 -18.64 8.79
N GLY A 149 -5.95 -17.60 9.63
CA GLY A 149 -6.97 -16.55 9.61
C GLY A 149 -6.47 -15.25 8.98
N TRP A 150 -7.39 -14.28 8.81
CA TRP A 150 -7.02 -12.90 8.50
C TRP A 150 -6.42 -12.24 9.73
N ASN A 151 -5.24 -11.67 9.55
CA ASN A 151 -4.48 -10.96 10.58
C ASN A 151 -4.29 -9.50 10.16
N THR A 152 -3.91 -8.65 11.10
CA THR A 152 -3.62 -7.25 10.84
C THR A 152 -2.18 -6.92 11.20
N TYR A 153 -1.51 -6.16 10.34
CA TYR A 153 -0.30 -5.42 10.67
C TYR A 153 -0.57 -3.92 10.66
N LEU A 154 -0.01 -3.23 11.65
CA LEU A 154 0.21 -1.80 11.64
C LEU A 154 1.70 -1.57 11.85
N VAL A 155 2.37 -1.02 10.84
CA VAL A 155 3.77 -0.62 10.90
C VAL A 155 3.81 0.90 10.99
N THR A 156 4.46 1.44 12.02
CA THR A 156 4.72 2.87 12.16
C THR A 156 6.21 3.13 11.97
N ALA A 157 6.54 4.08 11.10
CA ALA A 157 7.89 4.62 10.93
C ALA A 157 7.85 6.13 11.16
N ARG A 158 8.49 6.60 12.25
CA ARG A 158 8.56 8.03 12.61
C ARG A 158 9.97 8.39 13.06
N GLY A 159 10.65 9.25 12.30
CA GLY A 159 12.07 9.50 12.54
C GLY A 159 12.86 8.20 12.51
N THR A 160 13.52 7.86 13.61
CA THR A 160 14.25 6.59 13.77
C THR A 160 13.42 5.51 14.44
N GLU A 161 12.24 5.85 14.99
CA GLU A 161 11.40 4.88 15.68
C GLU A 161 10.63 4.04 14.67
N LEU A 162 10.69 2.71 14.85
CA LEU A 162 9.89 1.72 14.14
C LEU A 162 9.05 0.95 15.16
N THR A 163 7.75 0.82 14.92
CA THR A 163 6.88 -0.06 15.68
C THR A 163 6.13 -1.02 14.76
N LEU A 164 5.90 -2.24 15.26
CA LEU A 164 5.07 -3.24 14.60
C LEU A 164 4.00 -3.72 15.57
N VAL A 165 2.76 -3.68 15.12
CA VAL A 165 1.60 -4.17 15.88
C VAL A 165 0.95 -5.30 15.08
N PHE A 166 0.85 -6.47 15.68
CA PHE A 166 0.16 -7.66 15.13
C PHE A 166 -1.14 -7.87 15.88
N ASN A 167 -2.27 -7.86 15.18
CA ASN A 167 -3.62 -8.06 15.76
C ASN A 167 -3.89 -7.20 17.01
N GLY A 168 -3.45 -5.94 16.98
CA GLY A 168 -3.62 -5.00 18.09
C GLY A 168 -2.58 -5.11 19.21
N VAL A 169 -1.65 -6.07 19.15
CA VAL A 169 -0.57 -6.25 20.12
C VAL A 169 0.75 -5.76 19.53
N GLN A 170 1.43 -4.82 20.20
CA GLN A 170 2.76 -4.36 19.78
C GLN A 170 3.78 -5.48 19.98
N THR A 171 4.38 -5.93 18.89
CA THR A 171 5.41 -6.98 18.87
C THR A 171 6.82 -6.42 18.85
N VAL A 172 7.01 -5.26 18.21
CA VAL A 172 8.30 -4.58 18.10
C VAL A 172 8.15 -3.09 18.39
N LYS A 173 9.15 -2.55 19.09
CA LYS A 173 9.45 -1.11 19.16
C LYS A 173 10.96 -0.95 19.21
N VAL A 174 11.55 -0.27 18.23
CA VAL A 174 12.99 -0.11 18.09
C VAL A 174 13.33 1.24 17.48
N ASN A 175 14.52 1.76 17.77
CA ASN A 175 15.09 2.90 17.06
C ASN A 175 16.22 2.41 16.15
N ASP A 176 16.10 2.69 14.86
CA ASP A 176 17.11 2.40 13.84
C ASP A 176 17.16 3.54 12.82
N SER A 177 18.37 4.02 12.53
CA SER A 177 18.60 5.17 11.65
C SER A 177 19.12 4.79 10.26
N LYS A 178 19.23 3.50 9.95
CA LYS A 178 19.84 3.00 8.71
C LYS A 178 19.07 3.49 7.46
N LEU A 179 17.74 3.47 7.53
CA LEU A 179 16.88 3.82 6.39
C LEU A 179 15.90 4.93 6.79
N ALA A 180 16.02 6.10 6.15
CA ALA A 180 15.22 7.27 6.49
C ALA A 180 13.89 7.35 5.71
N SER A 181 13.85 6.83 4.48
CA SER A 181 12.68 6.87 3.60
C SER A 181 12.84 5.86 2.47
N GLY A 182 11.74 5.54 1.81
CA GLY A 182 11.75 4.66 0.63
C GLY A 182 10.34 4.14 0.33
N PRO A 183 10.18 3.40 -0.77
CA PRO A 183 8.93 2.75 -1.12
C PRO A 183 8.58 1.63 -0.12
N ILE A 184 7.34 1.17 -0.26
CA ILE A 184 6.80 0.01 0.44
C ILE A 184 6.74 -1.15 -0.55
N ALA A 185 7.01 -2.37 -0.06
CA ALA A 185 6.83 -3.57 -0.86
C ALA A 185 6.08 -4.65 -0.09
N LEU A 186 5.22 -5.38 -0.81
CA LEU A 186 4.61 -6.63 -0.35
C LEU A 186 5.40 -7.77 -0.95
N GLN A 187 5.80 -8.76 -0.16
CA GLN A 187 6.62 -9.90 -0.60
C GLN A 187 5.77 -11.14 -0.84
N TYR A 188 6.20 -11.91 -1.83
CA TYR A 188 5.95 -13.33 -1.98
C TYR A 188 7.30 -14.07 -2.04
N ALA A 189 7.49 -15.08 -1.18
CA ALA A 189 8.66 -15.96 -1.24
C ALA A 189 8.28 -17.44 -1.20
N ALA A 190 7.22 -17.84 -0.49
CA ALA A 190 6.73 -19.23 -0.46
C ALA A 190 5.26 -19.30 -0.02
N GLY A 191 4.64 -20.45 -0.24
CA GLY A 191 3.26 -20.75 0.16
C GLY A 191 2.22 -19.93 -0.59
N VAL A 192 1.20 -19.50 0.13
CA VAL A 192 0.17 -18.57 -0.37
C VAL A 192 0.04 -17.40 0.59
N VAL A 193 0.06 -16.19 0.07
CA VAL A 193 -0.21 -14.97 0.83
C VAL A 193 -1.30 -14.16 0.18
N LYS A 194 -2.13 -13.51 1.00
CA LYS A 194 -3.17 -12.58 0.55
C LYS A 194 -3.09 -11.30 1.35
N PHE A 195 -3.32 -10.16 0.69
CA PHE A 195 -3.40 -8.84 1.32
C PHE A 195 -4.68 -8.14 0.91
N ARG A 196 -5.30 -7.43 1.85
CA ARG A 196 -6.43 -6.54 1.59
C ARG A 196 -6.40 -5.35 2.54
N LYS A 197 -7.16 -4.30 2.26
CA LYS A 197 -7.18 -3.08 3.06
C LYS A 197 -5.77 -2.56 3.34
N VAL A 198 -4.95 -2.56 2.29
CA VAL A 198 -3.60 -1.99 2.38
C VAL A 198 -3.72 -0.48 2.26
N GLU A 199 -3.44 0.23 3.35
CA GLU A 199 -3.67 1.66 3.46
C GLU A 199 -2.50 2.33 4.17
N ILE A 200 -2.21 3.57 3.80
CA ILE A 200 -1.14 4.37 4.36
C ILE A 200 -1.67 5.69 4.91
N ARG A 201 -1.01 6.23 5.93
CA ARG A 201 -1.23 7.55 6.49
C ARG A 201 0.11 8.23 6.72
N ALA A 202 0.31 9.45 6.18
CA ALA A 202 1.46 10.28 6.52
C ALA A 202 1.35 10.80 7.97
N LEU A 203 2.50 10.97 8.64
CA LEU A 203 2.62 11.45 10.02
C LEU A 203 3.29 12.82 10.09
#